data_8445540a720cd8259c9677aa758937ce
#
_entry.id   8445540a720cd8259c9677aa758937ce
#
_cell.length_a   1.000
_cell.length_b   1.000
_cell.length_c   1.000
_cell.angle_alpha   90.00
_cell.angle_beta   90.00
_cell.angle_gamma   90.00
#
_symmetry.space_group_name_H-M   'P 1'
#
loop_
_entity.id
_entity.type
_entity.pdbx_description
1 polymer ?
#
loop_
_entity_poly.entity_id
_entity_poly.type
_entity_poly.pdbx_seq_one_letter_code
_entity_poly.pdbx_strand_id
1 'polypeptide(L)'
;ELAISGYPPRDLLLQEDFINGCLEAGGKISTPIPLLVGSPVPGKPRQRPGNGALRIDSDGAVREVTRKQLLPTYEVFDEARYFSPDSRPGIIRGLGGLDLGVTICEDAWQHSGLVPSDYQTDPIEQLAAWTGQGVELVATVNLSSSPFHATKQSSRLAVARAAAKTLDHPFFLANQVGGNDDLLFDGHSLAALPSGEVVAAPGWVEGVLVVDLDDFSAAQWITSDGADAPSFIASGEER
;
A
#
# COMPACT_ATOMS: atom_id res chain seq x y z
N GLU A 1 -1.39 -4.83 0.22
CA GLU A 1 -2.28 -5.31 -0.84
C GLU A 1 -2.69 -6.74 -0.53
N LEU A 2 -3.99 -7.05 -0.54
CA LEU A 2 -4.59 -8.39 -0.36
C LEU A 2 -3.99 -9.26 0.77
N ALA A 3 -3.55 -8.64 1.87
CA ALA A 3 -2.90 -9.35 2.97
C ALA A 3 -3.77 -10.44 3.60
N ILE A 4 -5.11 -10.27 3.60
CA ILE A 4 -6.04 -11.25 4.19
C ILE A 4 -6.13 -12.52 3.34
N SER A 5 -6.12 -12.41 2.00
CA SER A 5 -6.21 -13.57 1.09
C SER A 5 -4.86 -14.09 0.62
N GLY A 6 -3.80 -13.31 0.76
CA GLY A 6 -2.58 -13.46 -0.01
C GLY A 6 -2.72 -12.91 -1.44
N TYR A 7 -1.61 -12.63 -2.10
CA TYR A 7 -1.56 -12.11 -3.47
C TYR A 7 -0.66 -13.00 -4.35
N PRO A 8 -1.11 -13.40 -5.55
CA PRO A 8 -2.43 -13.21 -6.14
C PRO A 8 -3.40 -14.37 -5.80
N PRO A 9 -4.66 -14.09 -5.43
CA PRO A 9 -5.64 -15.16 -5.17
C PRO A 9 -6.24 -15.76 -6.44
N ARG A 10 -6.03 -15.18 -7.60
CA ARG A 10 -6.43 -15.68 -8.94
C ARG A 10 -7.90 -16.14 -9.00
N ASP A 11 -8.16 -17.36 -9.48
CA ASP A 11 -9.52 -17.89 -9.72
C ASP A 11 -10.37 -18.04 -8.44
N LEU A 12 -9.77 -17.96 -7.24
CA LEU A 12 -10.53 -17.90 -5.99
C LEU A 12 -11.44 -16.66 -5.94
N LEU A 13 -11.05 -15.58 -6.63
CA LEU A 13 -11.84 -14.34 -6.73
C LEU A 13 -13.14 -14.49 -7.52
N LEU A 14 -13.32 -15.59 -8.24
CA LEU A 14 -14.55 -15.93 -8.94
C LEU A 14 -15.60 -16.54 -7.99
N GLN A 15 -15.21 -16.85 -6.75
CA GLN A 15 -16.06 -17.46 -5.73
C GLN A 15 -16.51 -16.41 -4.73
N GLU A 16 -17.80 -16.14 -4.68
CA GLU A 16 -18.37 -15.15 -3.76
C GLU A 16 -18.12 -15.51 -2.29
N ASP A 17 -18.22 -16.81 -1.95
CA ASP A 17 -17.97 -17.31 -0.60
C ASP A 17 -16.52 -17.06 -0.15
N PHE A 18 -15.55 -17.11 -1.06
CA PHE A 18 -14.15 -16.78 -0.75
C PHE A 18 -14.00 -15.30 -0.37
N ILE A 19 -14.62 -14.41 -1.13
CA ILE A 19 -14.57 -12.96 -0.87
C ILE A 19 -15.25 -12.62 0.46
N ASN A 20 -16.42 -13.21 0.71
CA ASN A 20 -17.14 -13.05 1.97
C ASN A 20 -16.32 -13.59 3.15
N GLY A 21 -15.66 -14.74 2.98
CA GLY A 21 -14.74 -15.31 3.96
C GLY A 21 -13.56 -14.40 4.29
N CYS A 22 -13.02 -13.67 3.31
CA CYS A 22 -11.98 -12.67 3.55
C CYS A 22 -12.50 -11.50 4.42
N LEU A 23 -13.70 -10.99 4.17
CA LEU A 23 -14.30 -9.94 4.99
C LEU A 23 -14.58 -10.43 6.42
N GLU A 24 -15.11 -11.64 6.58
CA GLU A 24 -15.33 -12.26 7.88
C GLU A 24 -14.02 -12.45 8.66
N ALA A 25 -12.93 -12.84 7.97
CA ALA A 25 -11.61 -12.94 8.56
C ALA A 25 -11.09 -11.58 9.05
N GLY A 26 -11.29 -10.52 8.24
CA GLY A 26 -11.00 -9.15 8.64
C GLY A 26 -11.77 -8.73 9.89
N GLY A 27 -13.04 -9.08 9.99
CA GLY A 27 -13.90 -8.79 11.16
C GLY A 27 -13.50 -9.54 12.45
N LYS A 28 -12.64 -10.56 12.34
CA LYS A 28 -12.10 -11.31 13.50
C LYS A 28 -10.76 -10.77 14.00
N ILE A 29 -10.17 -9.81 13.29
CA ILE A 29 -8.90 -9.20 13.71
C ILE A 29 -9.18 -8.27 14.90
N SER A 30 -8.52 -8.55 16.02
CA SER A 30 -8.52 -7.67 17.19
C SER A 30 -7.21 -6.89 17.22
N THR A 31 -7.30 -5.59 17.32
CA THR A 31 -6.15 -4.70 17.33
C THR A 31 -6.32 -3.58 18.35
N PRO A 32 -5.28 -3.21 19.12
CA PRO A 32 -5.35 -2.11 20.06
C PRO A 32 -5.30 -0.72 19.41
N ILE A 33 -4.88 -0.67 18.13
CA ILE A 33 -4.78 0.55 17.33
C ILE A 33 -5.48 0.32 15.99
N PRO A 34 -5.95 1.36 15.29
CA PRO A 34 -6.50 1.22 13.96
C PRO A 34 -5.52 0.56 12.99
N LEU A 35 -6.00 -0.43 12.24
CA LEU A 35 -5.24 -1.19 11.24
C LEU A 35 -5.78 -0.87 9.85
N LEU A 36 -4.87 -0.66 8.88
CA LEU A 36 -5.19 -0.63 7.46
C LEU A 36 -4.66 -1.90 6.80
N VAL A 37 -5.53 -2.66 6.16
CA VAL A 37 -5.18 -3.97 5.59
C VAL A 37 -5.82 -4.18 4.23
N GLY A 38 -5.09 -4.81 3.30
CA GLY A 38 -5.60 -5.18 1.98
C GLY A 38 -6.44 -6.45 2.00
N SER A 39 -7.57 -6.43 1.29
CA SER A 39 -8.50 -7.55 1.14
C SER A 39 -9.25 -7.49 -0.19
N PRO A 40 -9.62 -8.63 -0.79
CA PRO A 40 -10.69 -8.62 -1.76
C PRO A 40 -11.98 -8.10 -1.12
N VAL A 41 -12.71 -7.27 -1.87
CA VAL A 41 -14.01 -6.74 -1.44
C VAL A 41 -15.09 -7.05 -2.48
N PRO A 42 -16.36 -7.25 -2.09
CA PRO A 42 -17.43 -7.57 -3.02
C PRO A 42 -17.57 -6.54 -4.14
N GLY A 43 -17.91 -7.02 -5.33
CA GLY A 43 -18.21 -6.13 -6.46
C GLY A 43 -19.40 -5.23 -6.19
N LYS A 44 -19.38 -4.01 -6.73
CA LYS A 44 -20.60 -3.18 -6.89
C LYS A 44 -21.56 -3.91 -7.85
N PRO A 45 -22.86 -3.60 -7.89
CA PRO A 45 -23.81 -4.27 -8.79
C PRO A 45 -23.28 -4.34 -10.24
N ARG A 46 -23.23 -5.55 -10.80
CA ARG A 46 -22.72 -5.84 -12.15
C ARG A 46 -21.20 -5.59 -12.36
N GLN A 47 -20.44 -5.46 -11.29
CA GLN A 47 -18.98 -5.33 -11.33
C GLN A 47 -18.32 -6.55 -10.69
N ARG A 48 -17.06 -6.81 -11.09
CA ARG A 48 -16.17 -7.77 -10.42
C ARG A 48 -15.83 -7.26 -9.02
N PRO A 49 -15.29 -8.12 -8.15
CA PRO A 49 -14.74 -7.68 -6.87
C PRO A 49 -13.73 -6.54 -7.03
N GLY A 50 -13.43 -5.86 -5.95
CA GLY A 50 -12.36 -4.87 -5.87
C GLY A 50 -11.15 -5.42 -5.13
N ASN A 51 -9.96 -4.97 -5.50
CA ASN A 51 -8.76 -5.07 -4.68
C ASN A 51 -8.83 -3.90 -3.68
N GLY A 52 -9.24 -4.17 -2.44
CA GLY A 52 -9.65 -3.15 -1.48
C GLY A 52 -8.68 -2.93 -0.34
N ALA A 53 -8.75 -1.76 0.27
CA ALA A 53 -8.16 -1.43 1.55
C ALA A 53 -9.27 -1.31 2.61
N LEU A 54 -9.14 -2.08 3.68
CA LEU A 54 -10.05 -2.09 4.82
C LEU A 54 -9.37 -1.40 6.01
N ARG A 55 -10.11 -0.50 6.68
CA ARG A 55 -9.76 -0.01 8.00
C ARG A 55 -10.48 -0.86 9.04
N ILE A 56 -9.73 -1.36 10.01
CA ILE A 56 -10.22 -2.09 11.18
C ILE A 56 -9.93 -1.23 12.39
N ASP A 57 -10.95 -0.77 13.07
CA ASP A 57 -10.82 0.06 14.27
C ASP A 57 -10.65 -0.81 15.53
N SER A 58 -10.16 -0.23 16.61
CA SER A 58 -9.94 -0.93 17.89
C SER A 58 -11.24 -1.43 18.56
N ASP A 59 -12.39 -0.91 18.14
CA ASP A 59 -13.72 -1.39 18.54
C ASP A 59 -14.23 -2.57 17.69
N GLY A 60 -13.43 -3.03 16.71
CA GLY A 60 -13.76 -4.12 15.79
C GLY A 60 -14.57 -3.67 14.56
N ALA A 61 -14.84 -2.38 14.40
CA ALA A 61 -15.53 -1.89 13.21
C ALA A 61 -14.63 -2.02 11.97
N VAL A 62 -15.17 -2.62 10.90
CA VAL A 62 -14.50 -2.78 9.60
C VAL A 62 -15.15 -1.86 8.58
N ARG A 63 -14.35 -1.07 7.88
CA ARG A 63 -14.79 -0.15 6.84
C ARG A 63 -13.91 -0.24 5.61
N GLU A 64 -14.52 -0.33 4.43
CA GLU A 64 -13.82 -0.17 3.17
C GLU A 64 -13.40 1.31 3.02
N VAL A 65 -12.11 1.55 2.77
CA VAL A 65 -11.54 2.89 2.57
C VAL A 65 -11.50 3.23 1.09
N THR A 66 -10.94 2.33 0.28
CA THR A 66 -10.77 2.51 -1.16
C THR A 66 -10.58 1.18 -1.86
N ARG A 67 -10.60 1.19 -3.18
CA ARG A 67 -10.22 0.10 -4.08
C ARG A 67 -9.13 0.59 -5.01
N LYS A 68 -8.28 -0.34 -5.42
CA LYS A 68 -7.22 -0.11 -6.41
C LYS A 68 -7.80 0.46 -7.71
N GLN A 69 -7.16 1.50 -8.22
CA GLN A 69 -7.58 2.15 -9.46
C GLN A 69 -6.86 1.57 -10.68
N LEU A 70 -5.56 1.27 -10.54
CA LEU A 70 -4.71 0.83 -11.63
C LEU A 70 -4.50 -0.68 -11.53
N LEU A 71 -5.05 -1.41 -12.48
CA LEU A 71 -5.04 -2.88 -12.53
C LEU A 71 -4.02 -3.36 -13.56
N PRO A 72 -2.80 -3.77 -13.15
CA PRO A 72 -1.78 -4.22 -14.08
C PRO A 72 -2.19 -5.52 -14.79
N THR A 73 -1.84 -5.61 -16.08
CA THR A 73 -2.09 -6.76 -16.97
C THR A 73 -0.85 -7.12 -17.79
N TYR A 74 0.32 -6.84 -17.25
CA TYR A 74 1.61 -7.08 -17.89
C TYR A 74 2.48 -8.00 -17.03
N GLU A 75 3.46 -8.67 -17.64
CA GLU A 75 4.37 -9.62 -16.98
C GLU A 75 3.61 -10.71 -16.21
N VAL A 76 3.71 -10.69 -14.87
CA VAL A 76 3.09 -11.67 -13.97
C VAL A 76 1.67 -11.28 -13.53
N PHE A 77 1.22 -10.10 -13.91
CA PHE A 77 -0.04 -9.53 -13.47
C PHE A 77 -1.18 -9.79 -14.46
N ASP A 78 -2.38 -10.08 -13.94
CA ASP A 78 -3.62 -10.22 -14.71
C ASP A 78 -4.82 -9.70 -13.91
N GLU A 79 -4.64 -8.53 -13.27
CA GLU A 79 -5.63 -8.03 -12.32
C GLU A 79 -6.95 -7.61 -12.96
N ALA A 80 -6.92 -7.02 -14.14
CA ALA A 80 -8.15 -6.60 -14.83
C ALA A 80 -9.06 -7.78 -15.22
N ARG A 81 -8.55 -9.02 -15.21
CA ARG A 81 -9.37 -10.22 -15.37
C ARG A 81 -10.29 -10.43 -14.18
N TYR A 82 -9.84 -10.13 -12.98
CA TYR A 82 -10.49 -10.50 -11.72
C TYR A 82 -11.15 -9.33 -11.01
N PHE A 83 -10.59 -8.13 -11.13
CA PHE A 83 -11.04 -6.95 -10.40
C PHE A 83 -11.70 -5.91 -11.29
N SER A 84 -12.51 -5.06 -10.68
CA SER A 84 -12.98 -3.80 -11.26
C SER A 84 -12.22 -2.64 -10.60
N PRO A 85 -11.72 -1.66 -11.39
CA PRO A 85 -11.02 -0.51 -10.85
C PRO A 85 -11.97 0.43 -10.11
N ASP A 86 -11.45 1.21 -9.15
CA ASP A 86 -12.14 2.39 -8.65
C ASP A 86 -11.76 3.64 -9.48
N SER A 87 -12.37 4.76 -9.18
CA SER A 87 -12.18 6.02 -9.92
C SER A 87 -11.59 7.15 -9.07
N ARG A 88 -11.28 6.89 -7.81
CA ARG A 88 -10.80 7.89 -6.86
C ARG A 88 -9.92 7.27 -5.78
N PRO A 89 -8.92 8.02 -5.28
CA PRO A 89 -8.05 7.57 -4.22
C PRO A 89 -8.80 7.48 -2.88
N GLY A 90 -8.23 6.73 -1.94
CA GLY A 90 -8.74 6.62 -0.60
C GLY A 90 -8.27 7.73 0.31
N ILE A 91 -9.16 8.14 1.22
CA ILE A 91 -8.79 9.01 2.34
C ILE A 91 -9.38 8.43 3.62
N ILE A 92 -8.53 8.31 4.63
CA ILE A 92 -8.95 8.07 6.01
C ILE A 92 -9.05 9.42 6.70
N ARG A 93 -10.23 9.74 7.22
CA ARG A 93 -10.48 10.97 7.95
C ARG A 93 -10.40 10.77 9.45
N GLY A 94 -9.76 11.72 10.12
CA GLY A 94 -9.78 11.84 11.59
C GLY A 94 -9.13 10.67 12.34
N LEU A 95 -8.16 9.98 11.76
CA LEU A 95 -7.41 8.94 12.45
C LEU A 95 -6.47 9.58 13.48
N GLY A 96 -6.85 9.51 14.78
CA GLY A 96 -6.11 10.27 15.81
C GLY A 96 -6.14 11.80 15.60
N GLY A 97 -7.13 12.32 14.86
CA GLY A 97 -7.19 13.73 14.46
C GLY A 97 -6.48 14.05 13.14
N LEU A 98 -5.88 13.05 12.47
CA LEU A 98 -5.10 13.20 11.26
C LEU A 98 -5.85 12.61 10.05
N ASP A 99 -5.66 13.21 8.88
CA ASP A 99 -6.16 12.68 7.60
C ASP A 99 -5.02 12.01 6.83
N LEU A 100 -5.27 10.81 6.29
CA LEU A 100 -4.27 10.03 5.55
C LEU A 100 -4.77 9.71 4.13
N GLY A 101 -3.88 9.84 3.14
CA GLY A 101 -4.09 9.30 1.81
C GLY A 101 -3.87 7.79 1.78
N VAL A 102 -4.62 7.06 0.93
CA VAL A 102 -4.47 5.61 0.76
C VAL A 102 -4.44 5.26 -0.72
N THR A 103 -3.42 4.52 -1.11
CA THR A 103 -3.25 3.94 -2.45
C THR A 103 -2.91 2.46 -2.35
N ILE A 104 -3.06 1.70 -3.43
CA ILE A 104 -2.78 0.27 -3.46
C ILE A 104 -1.82 -0.03 -4.62
N CYS A 105 -0.61 -0.48 -4.26
CA CYS A 105 0.45 -0.97 -5.13
C CYS A 105 0.65 -0.12 -6.41
N GLU A 106 0.17 -0.59 -7.56
CA GLU A 106 0.28 0.04 -8.88
C GLU A 106 -0.21 1.50 -8.92
N ASP A 107 -1.13 1.88 -8.03
CA ASP A 107 -1.65 3.25 -7.94
C ASP A 107 -0.56 4.32 -7.73
N ALA A 108 0.59 3.93 -7.16
CA ALA A 108 1.73 4.83 -6.97
C ALA A 108 2.75 4.76 -8.13
N TRP A 109 2.73 3.69 -8.94
CA TRP A 109 3.77 3.45 -9.94
C TRP A 109 3.62 4.28 -11.21
N GLN A 110 2.39 4.54 -11.66
CA GLN A 110 2.10 5.39 -12.82
C GLN A 110 2.79 6.75 -12.72
N HIS A 111 2.73 7.36 -11.53
CA HIS A 111 3.30 8.68 -11.27
C HIS A 111 4.83 8.76 -11.50
N SER A 112 5.54 7.67 -11.24
CA SER A 112 6.99 7.59 -11.45
C SER A 112 7.40 7.41 -12.91
N GLY A 113 6.48 7.07 -13.80
CA GLY A 113 6.77 6.71 -15.20
C GLY A 113 7.51 5.38 -15.38
N LEU A 114 7.56 4.54 -14.34
CA LEU A 114 8.29 3.25 -14.36
C LEU A 114 7.41 2.06 -14.75
N VAL A 115 6.14 2.29 -15.07
CA VAL A 115 5.24 1.23 -15.53
C VAL A 115 5.15 1.20 -17.05
N PRO A 116 5.00 0.02 -17.67
CA PRO A 116 4.88 -0.10 -19.13
C PRO A 116 3.46 0.24 -19.65
N SER A 117 2.51 0.47 -18.76
CA SER A 117 1.13 0.77 -19.11
C SER A 117 0.86 2.27 -19.14
N ASP A 118 0.05 2.71 -20.10
CA ASP A 118 -0.41 4.10 -20.22
C ASP A 118 -1.81 4.21 -19.61
N TYR A 119 -1.87 4.40 -18.29
CA TYR A 119 -3.12 4.60 -17.59
C TYR A 119 -3.64 6.02 -17.80
N GLN A 120 -4.98 6.19 -17.87
CA GLN A 120 -5.63 7.48 -18.09
C GLN A 120 -5.71 8.33 -16.82
N THR A 121 -5.37 7.78 -15.67
CA THR A 121 -5.45 8.43 -14.36
C THR A 121 -4.15 8.23 -13.58
N ASP A 122 -3.81 9.22 -12.76
CA ASP A 122 -2.71 9.16 -11.82
C ASP A 122 -3.26 9.38 -10.40
N PRO A 123 -3.34 8.33 -9.57
CA PRO A 123 -3.89 8.44 -8.22
C PRO A 123 -3.07 9.36 -7.29
N ILE A 124 -1.77 9.51 -7.51
CA ILE A 124 -0.93 10.44 -6.74
C ILE A 124 -1.29 11.89 -7.08
N GLU A 125 -1.44 12.23 -8.36
CA GLU A 125 -1.89 13.56 -8.78
C GLU A 125 -3.31 13.85 -8.28
N GLN A 126 -4.19 12.87 -8.24
CA GLN A 126 -5.54 13.04 -7.68
C GLN A 126 -5.49 13.38 -6.18
N LEU A 127 -4.62 12.72 -5.38
CA LEU A 127 -4.42 13.05 -3.97
C LEU A 127 -3.84 14.45 -3.79
N ALA A 128 -2.83 14.81 -4.57
CA ALA A 128 -2.24 16.14 -4.56
C ALA A 128 -3.27 17.24 -4.88
N ALA A 129 -4.15 17.00 -5.87
CA ALA A 129 -5.22 17.93 -6.23
C ALA A 129 -6.23 18.13 -5.08
N TRP A 130 -6.47 17.14 -4.24
CA TRP A 130 -7.37 17.27 -3.08
C TRP A 130 -6.77 18.09 -1.95
N THR A 131 -5.45 17.95 -1.72
CA THR A 131 -4.72 18.83 -0.78
C THR A 131 -4.88 20.29 -1.17
N GLY A 132 -4.77 20.60 -2.46
CA GLY A 132 -5.05 21.95 -3.01
C GLY A 132 -6.49 22.45 -2.84
N GLN A 133 -7.44 21.56 -2.48
CA GLN A 133 -8.85 21.89 -2.21
C GLN A 133 -9.18 21.95 -0.70
N GLY A 134 -8.17 22.03 0.16
CA GLY A 134 -8.32 22.15 1.62
C GLY A 134 -8.48 20.85 2.37
N VAL A 135 -8.05 19.72 1.76
CA VAL A 135 -7.85 18.46 2.46
C VAL A 135 -6.40 18.41 2.92
N GLU A 136 -6.16 18.49 4.21
CA GLU A 136 -4.80 18.43 4.77
C GLU A 136 -4.46 16.98 5.08
N LEU A 137 -3.71 16.33 4.17
CA LEU A 137 -3.16 14.99 4.40
C LEU A 137 -1.80 15.12 5.08
N VAL A 138 -1.60 14.40 6.19
CA VAL A 138 -0.32 14.40 6.91
C VAL A 138 0.64 13.32 6.40
N ALA A 139 0.12 12.30 5.71
CA ALA A 139 0.87 11.23 5.08
C ALA A 139 0.01 10.48 4.07
N THR A 140 0.64 9.72 3.17
CA THR A 140 -0.03 8.76 2.29
C THR A 140 0.55 7.37 2.50
N VAL A 141 -0.33 6.36 2.59
CA VAL A 141 0.05 4.95 2.75
C VAL A 141 -0.27 4.19 1.46
N ASN A 142 0.69 3.42 0.98
CA ASN A 142 0.54 2.48 -0.13
C ASN A 142 0.64 1.04 0.39
N LEU A 143 -0.43 0.27 0.19
CA LEU A 143 -0.45 -1.16 0.49
C LEU A 143 0.05 -1.93 -0.74
N SER A 144 1.15 -2.67 -0.61
CA SER A 144 1.82 -3.33 -1.73
C SER A 144 1.99 -4.84 -1.54
N SER A 145 1.85 -5.58 -2.65
CA SER A 145 2.38 -6.91 -2.87
C SER A 145 3.23 -6.89 -4.14
N SER A 146 4.31 -6.11 -4.08
CA SER A 146 5.21 -5.87 -5.21
C SER A 146 6.20 -7.02 -5.33
N PRO A 147 6.13 -7.86 -6.40
CA PRO A 147 6.98 -9.03 -6.55
C PRO A 147 8.46 -8.65 -6.67
N PHE A 148 9.31 -9.55 -6.19
CA PHE A 148 10.76 -9.40 -6.25
C PHE A 148 11.29 -9.59 -7.66
N HIS A 149 12.20 -8.71 -8.05
CA HIS A 149 13.23 -8.93 -9.08
C HIS A 149 14.48 -8.10 -8.74
N ALA A 150 15.62 -8.41 -9.38
CA ALA A 150 16.94 -7.91 -8.96
C ALA A 150 17.06 -6.38 -8.80
N THR A 151 16.26 -5.59 -9.54
CA THR A 151 16.30 -4.11 -9.49
C THR A 151 15.07 -3.50 -8.81
N LYS A 152 14.18 -4.31 -8.25
CA LYS A 152 12.87 -3.84 -7.77
C LYS A 152 12.98 -2.87 -6.59
N GLN A 153 13.98 -3.05 -5.74
CA GLN A 153 14.20 -2.16 -4.59
C GLN A 153 14.49 -0.73 -5.05
N SER A 154 15.40 -0.54 -6.01
CA SER A 154 15.69 0.80 -6.57
C SER A 154 14.45 1.43 -7.19
N SER A 155 13.64 0.65 -7.90
CA SER A 155 12.38 1.13 -8.46
C SER A 155 11.38 1.58 -7.39
N ARG A 156 11.23 0.80 -6.28
CA ARG A 156 10.36 1.20 -5.16
C ARG A 156 10.82 2.49 -4.49
N LEU A 157 12.15 2.67 -4.33
CA LEU A 157 12.72 3.92 -3.81
C LEU A 157 12.35 5.11 -4.72
N ALA A 158 12.52 4.95 -6.03
CA ALA A 158 12.17 6.00 -7.00
C ALA A 158 10.67 6.34 -6.98
N VAL A 159 9.81 5.33 -6.95
CA VAL A 159 8.34 5.50 -6.83
C VAL A 159 7.97 6.27 -5.57
N ALA A 160 8.49 5.85 -4.40
CA ALA A 160 8.15 6.48 -3.13
C ALA A 160 8.65 7.93 -3.03
N ARG A 161 9.86 8.20 -3.52
CA ARG A 161 10.41 9.55 -3.58
C ARG A 161 9.60 10.47 -4.49
N ALA A 162 9.21 10.00 -5.67
CA ALA A 162 8.38 10.75 -6.59
C ALA A 162 7.02 11.09 -5.96
N ALA A 163 6.36 10.10 -5.35
CA ALA A 163 5.09 10.30 -4.66
C ALA A 163 5.21 11.28 -3.49
N ALA A 164 6.18 11.10 -2.58
CA ALA A 164 6.38 11.99 -1.43
C ALA A 164 6.65 13.44 -1.86
N LYS A 165 7.45 13.62 -2.91
CA LYS A 165 7.77 14.95 -3.45
C LYS A 165 6.54 15.66 -4.01
N THR A 166 5.70 14.96 -4.76
CA THR A 166 4.49 15.54 -5.37
C THR A 166 3.41 15.83 -4.33
N LEU A 167 3.27 14.94 -3.35
CA LEU A 167 2.28 15.08 -2.28
C LEU A 167 2.68 16.11 -1.22
N ASP A 168 3.96 16.48 -1.15
CA ASP A 168 4.56 17.38 -0.14
C ASP A 168 4.35 16.91 1.31
N HIS A 169 4.27 15.57 1.49
CA HIS A 169 4.21 14.93 2.81
C HIS A 169 4.79 13.50 2.74
N PRO A 170 5.06 12.83 3.90
CA PRO A 170 5.60 11.48 3.93
C PRO A 170 4.76 10.47 3.15
N PHE A 171 5.43 9.59 2.40
CA PHE A 171 4.82 8.48 1.68
C PHE A 171 5.33 7.15 2.23
N PHE A 172 4.42 6.30 2.69
CA PHE A 172 4.70 4.99 3.24
C PHE A 172 4.35 3.90 2.23
N LEU A 173 5.27 2.97 1.99
CA LEU A 173 5.04 1.78 1.19
C LEU A 173 5.20 0.55 2.09
N ALA A 174 4.08 -0.11 2.40
CA ALA A 174 4.08 -1.36 3.14
C ALA A 174 4.02 -2.54 2.17
N ASN A 175 5.12 -3.32 2.09
CA ASN A 175 5.25 -4.43 1.16
C ASN A 175 5.26 -5.78 1.87
N GLN A 176 4.67 -6.77 1.23
CA GLN A 176 4.59 -8.15 1.69
C GLN A 176 5.97 -8.81 1.72
N VAL A 177 6.17 -9.75 2.66
CA VAL A 177 7.30 -10.69 2.71
C VAL A 177 6.76 -12.10 2.53
N GLY A 178 7.46 -12.94 1.78
CA GLY A 178 7.14 -14.36 1.62
C GLY A 178 7.02 -14.80 0.19
N GLY A 179 6.28 -15.87 -0.05
CA GLY A 179 6.02 -16.41 -1.37
C GLY A 179 4.59 -16.88 -1.52
N ASN A 180 4.03 -16.69 -2.69
CA ASN A 180 2.73 -17.23 -3.03
C ASN A 180 2.70 -17.54 -4.53
N ASP A 181 2.28 -18.78 -4.86
CA ASP A 181 2.31 -19.28 -6.23
C ASP A 181 3.73 -19.18 -6.83
N ASP A 182 3.91 -18.56 -7.99
CA ASP A 182 5.21 -18.38 -8.65
C ASP A 182 5.93 -17.08 -8.25
N LEU A 183 5.41 -16.34 -7.27
CA LEU A 183 5.92 -15.04 -6.86
C LEU A 183 6.63 -15.07 -5.52
N LEU A 184 7.72 -14.31 -5.41
CA LEU A 184 8.41 -14.01 -4.18
C LEU A 184 8.25 -12.52 -3.85
N PHE A 185 8.14 -12.23 -2.56
CA PHE A 185 8.02 -10.87 -2.03
C PHE A 185 9.11 -10.63 -1.00
N ASP A 186 9.93 -9.64 -1.26
CA ASP A 186 11.15 -9.36 -0.51
C ASP A 186 10.96 -8.33 0.61
N GLY A 187 9.73 -7.83 0.84
CA GLY A 187 9.48 -6.79 1.83
C GLY A 187 10.10 -5.46 1.43
N HIS A 188 11.13 -5.02 2.16
CA HIS A 188 11.71 -3.68 1.99
C HIS A 188 10.65 -2.57 2.09
N SER A 189 9.73 -2.70 3.05
CA SER A 189 8.80 -1.63 3.39
C SER A 189 9.56 -0.36 3.73
N LEU A 190 9.04 0.80 3.37
CA LEU A 190 9.76 2.05 3.50
C LEU A 190 8.84 3.25 3.74
N ALA A 191 9.45 4.32 4.25
CA ALA A 191 8.86 5.65 4.31
C ALA A 191 9.79 6.65 3.62
N ALA A 192 9.25 7.47 2.72
CA ALA A 192 9.99 8.50 2.01
C ALA A 192 9.49 9.90 2.41
N LEU A 193 10.41 10.84 2.59
CA LEU A 193 10.12 12.25 2.84
C LEU A 193 10.11 13.07 1.53
N PRO A 194 9.44 14.22 1.50
CA PRO A 194 9.52 15.17 0.37
C PRO A 194 10.96 15.61 0.05
N SER A 195 11.85 15.63 1.04
CA SER A 195 13.28 15.90 0.87
C SER A 195 14.02 14.84 0.03
N GLY A 196 13.43 13.66 -0.14
CA GLY A 196 14.03 12.50 -0.81
C GLY A 196 14.77 11.54 0.13
N GLU A 197 14.84 11.85 1.44
CA GLU A 197 15.32 10.90 2.46
C GLU A 197 14.34 9.75 2.61
N VAL A 198 14.88 8.55 2.87
CA VAL A 198 14.07 7.33 3.03
C VAL A 198 14.54 6.55 4.25
N VAL A 199 13.58 6.04 4.99
CA VAL A 199 13.78 5.00 6.01
C VAL A 199 13.24 3.70 5.46
N ALA A 200 14.05 2.64 5.42
CA ALA A 200 13.69 1.36 4.84
C ALA A 200 13.90 0.21 5.83
N ALA A 201 12.90 -0.67 5.90
CA ALA A 201 13.00 -1.95 6.58
C ALA A 201 13.98 -2.89 5.86
N PRO A 202 14.61 -3.83 6.58
CA PRO A 202 15.35 -4.92 5.97
C PRO A 202 14.46 -5.75 5.03
N GLY A 203 15.07 -6.34 4.01
CA GLY A 203 14.37 -7.30 3.15
C GLY A 203 14.38 -8.71 3.70
N TRP A 204 13.43 -9.55 3.23
CA TRP A 204 13.33 -10.98 3.53
C TRP A 204 13.02 -11.32 5.01
N VAL A 205 12.64 -10.31 5.79
CA VAL A 205 12.35 -10.45 7.22
C VAL A 205 11.01 -9.82 7.54
N GLU A 206 10.17 -10.53 8.27
CA GLU A 206 8.90 -10.01 8.78
C GLU A 206 9.14 -9.11 10.00
N GLY A 207 8.40 -8.00 10.08
CA GLY A 207 8.49 -7.07 11.21
C GLY A 207 7.63 -5.82 11.01
N VAL A 208 7.79 -4.88 11.91
CA VAL A 208 7.08 -3.60 11.92
C VAL A 208 8.08 -2.46 11.84
N LEU A 209 7.98 -1.66 10.77
CA LEU A 209 8.68 -0.38 10.68
C LEU A 209 7.83 0.69 11.39
N VAL A 210 8.33 1.15 12.53
CA VAL A 210 7.73 2.25 13.29
C VAL A 210 8.41 3.54 12.88
N VAL A 211 7.64 4.53 12.49
CA VAL A 211 8.14 5.84 12.05
C VAL A 211 7.39 6.92 12.81
N ASP A 212 8.13 7.80 13.47
CA ASP A 212 7.59 9.01 14.05
C ASP A 212 7.48 10.10 12.96
N LEU A 213 6.31 10.71 12.80
CA LEU A 213 6.09 11.75 11.78
C LEU A 213 6.81 13.06 12.12
N ASP A 214 7.09 13.31 13.41
CA ASP A 214 7.78 14.51 13.89
C ASP A 214 9.30 14.31 13.95
N ASP A 215 9.76 13.04 14.07
CA ASP A 215 11.19 12.69 14.13
C ASP A 215 11.49 11.41 13.35
N PHE A 216 11.73 11.56 12.06
CA PHE A 216 12.07 10.45 11.17
C PHE A 216 13.35 9.70 11.59
N SER A 217 14.27 10.36 12.29
CA SER A 217 15.51 9.76 12.79
C SER A 217 15.28 8.77 13.94
N ALA A 218 14.13 8.85 14.61
CA ALA A 218 13.72 7.94 15.69
C ALA A 218 13.06 6.64 15.17
N ALA A 219 13.04 6.41 13.86
CA ALA A 219 12.44 5.21 13.29
C ALA A 219 13.08 3.92 13.82
N GLN A 220 12.25 2.88 13.99
CA GLN A 220 12.65 1.59 14.54
C GLN A 220 12.12 0.45 13.66
N TRP A 221 12.91 -0.63 13.53
CA TRP A 221 12.47 -1.89 12.98
C TRP A 221 12.29 -2.91 14.10
N ILE A 222 11.09 -3.44 14.25
CA ILE A 222 10.72 -4.37 15.33
C ILE A 222 10.39 -5.73 14.73
N THR A 223 11.08 -6.77 15.20
CA THR A 223 10.83 -8.16 14.85
C THR A 223 10.39 -8.95 16.09
N SER A 224 10.04 -10.23 15.92
CA SER A 224 9.79 -11.13 17.04
C SER A 224 10.98 -11.28 18.00
N ASP A 225 12.19 -11.08 17.49
CA ASP A 225 13.46 -11.30 18.20
C ASP A 225 14.03 -10.02 18.84
N GLY A 226 13.40 -8.88 18.61
CA GLY A 226 13.82 -7.58 19.16
C GLY A 226 13.64 -6.41 18.20
N ALA A 227 14.23 -5.27 18.57
CA ALA A 227 14.24 -4.07 17.75
C ALA A 227 15.64 -3.80 17.20
N ASP A 228 15.72 -3.53 15.91
CA ASP A 228 16.93 -3.13 15.17
C ASP A 228 16.74 -1.75 14.52
N ALA A 229 17.85 -1.12 14.13
CA ALA A 229 17.78 0.12 13.38
C ALA A 229 17.42 -0.17 11.90
N PRO A 230 16.45 0.55 11.32
CA PRO A 230 16.21 0.50 9.89
C PRO A 230 17.35 1.18 9.10
N SER A 231 17.37 0.96 7.77
CA SER A 231 18.33 1.65 6.90
C SER A 231 17.84 3.07 6.57
N PHE A 232 18.71 4.06 6.75
CA PHE A 232 18.48 5.43 6.31
C PHE A 232 19.20 5.67 4.98
N ILE A 233 18.48 6.16 3.98
CA ILE A 233 18.99 6.38 2.62
C ILE A 233 18.81 7.85 2.27
N ALA A 234 19.92 8.59 2.19
CA ALA A 234 19.92 10.01 1.85
C ALA A 234 19.36 10.27 0.43
N SER A 235 18.92 11.50 0.19
CA SER A 235 18.52 11.94 -1.15
C SER A 235 19.71 11.86 -2.12
N GLY A 236 19.51 11.22 -3.27
CA GLY A 236 20.56 11.03 -4.28
C GLY A 236 21.40 9.76 -4.16
N GLU A 237 21.22 8.94 -3.12
CA GLU A 237 21.80 7.60 -3.04
C GLU A 237 20.87 6.59 -3.74
N GLU A 238 21.35 5.93 -4.78
CA GLU A 238 20.73 4.74 -5.38
C GLU A 238 21.46 3.50 -4.84
N ARG A 239 20.71 2.55 -4.28
CA ARG A 239 21.23 1.24 -3.88
C ARG A 239 20.79 0.15 -4.84
#